data_bbe49bf069096fac469b9f3c823910ca
#
_entry.id   bbe49bf069096fac469b9f3c823910ca
#
_cell.length_a   1.000
_cell.length_b   1.000
_cell.length_c   1.000
_cell.angle_alpha   90.00
_cell.angle_beta   90.00
_cell.angle_gamma   90.00
#
_symmetry.space_group_name_H-M   'P 1'
#
loop_
_entity.id
_entity.type
_entity.pdbx_description
1 polymer ?
#
loop_
_entity_poly.entity_id
_entity_poly.type
_entity_poly.pdbx_seq_one_letter_code
_entity_poly.pdbx_strand_id
1 'polypeptide(L)'
;MSVSKYQMFVKTVECGSFSKAAEALNFTQSGVSHAISSLEEELGVTLLVRSHGGVTPTADGRALTPYFEEMCALQHRLEQHAEDLQGLETGLVRVVTFTSVSEKWLPGMLKTFQEQYPRIEFELLPSNFNNEISDWILRGKADCGFISLPTPAEKYLDYWLLQRDQWKVIMPCDHPMAGRQPFPPEALAQYPMI
;
A
#
# COMPACT_ATOMS: atom_id res chain seq x y z
N MET A 1 20.31 -0.42 -6.30
CA MET A 1 20.47 -1.69 -7.08
C MET A 1 19.70 -1.62 -8.39
N SER A 2 19.90 -2.57 -9.34
CA SER A 2 19.15 -2.56 -10.61
C SER A 2 17.73 -3.08 -10.41
N VAL A 3 16.76 -2.52 -11.15
CA VAL A 3 15.37 -2.98 -11.14
C VAL A 3 15.30 -4.44 -11.60
N SER A 4 14.65 -5.29 -10.81
CA SER A 4 14.54 -6.73 -11.10
C SER A 4 13.43 -7.01 -12.12
N LYS A 5 13.50 -8.21 -12.77
CA LYS A 5 12.43 -8.68 -13.67
C LYS A 5 11.08 -8.75 -12.96
N TYR A 6 11.08 -9.08 -11.67
CA TYR A 6 9.87 -9.16 -10.83
C TYR A 6 9.22 -7.78 -10.64
N GLN A 7 10.03 -6.74 -10.37
CA GLN A 7 9.55 -5.35 -10.28
C GLN A 7 8.97 -4.87 -11.62
N MET A 8 9.62 -5.21 -12.74
CA MET A 8 9.12 -4.88 -14.08
C MET A 8 7.77 -5.54 -14.36
N PHE A 9 7.61 -6.81 -13.97
CA PHE A 9 6.34 -7.52 -14.10
C PHE A 9 5.25 -6.89 -13.24
N VAL A 10 5.48 -6.74 -11.93
CA VAL A 10 4.52 -6.15 -10.98
C VAL A 10 4.07 -4.77 -11.46
N LYS A 11 5.04 -3.91 -11.85
CA LYS A 11 4.73 -2.57 -12.35
C LYS A 11 3.95 -2.57 -13.67
N THR A 12 4.20 -3.54 -14.54
CA THR A 12 3.45 -3.69 -15.79
C THR A 12 1.99 -4.11 -15.52
N VAL A 13 1.76 -4.96 -14.55
CA VAL A 13 0.40 -5.35 -14.11
C VAL A 13 -0.33 -4.16 -13.50
N GLU A 14 0.31 -3.41 -12.59
CA GLU A 14 -0.26 -2.21 -11.97
C GLU A 14 -0.67 -1.14 -13.01
N CYS A 15 0.21 -0.87 -13.95
CA CYS A 15 -0.03 0.15 -14.98
C CYS A 15 -0.94 -0.32 -16.11
N GLY A 16 -1.17 -1.64 -16.27
CA GLY A 16 -1.87 -2.21 -17.41
C GLY A 16 -1.20 -1.93 -18.77
N SER A 17 0.08 -1.53 -18.77
CA SER A 17 0.78 -1.05 -19.97
C SER A 17 2.29 -1.14 -19.81
N PHE A 18 2.96 -1.75 -20.81
CA PHE A 18 4.43 -1.77 -20.86
C PHE A 18 5.05 -0.36 -20.95
N SER A 19 4.41 0.54 -21.69
CA SER A 19 4.95 1.90 -21.87
C SER A 19 4.87 2.71 -20.59
N LYS A 20 3.72 2.65 -19.88
CA LYS A 20 3.56 3.34 -18.59
C LYS A 20 4.47 2.75 -17.51
N ALA A 21 4.64 1.43 -17.49
CA ALA A 21 5.56 0.78 -16.56
C ALA A 21 7.01 1.18 -16.84
N ALA A 22 7.41 1.24 -18.10
CA ALA A 22 8.74 1.65 -18.51
C ALA A 22 9.03 3.11 -18.09
N GLU A 23 8.07 4.00 -18.31
CA GLU A 23 8.17 5.41 -17.88
C GLU A 23 8.31 5.51 -16.35
N ALA A 24 7.46 4.80 -15.59
CA ALA A 24 7.50 4.80 -14.13
C ALA A 24 8.79 4.22 -13.54
N LEU A 25 9.45 3.32 -14.27
CA LEU A 25 10.70 2.68 -13.84
C LEU A 25 11.96 3.32 -14.45
N ASN A 26 11.82 4.36 -15.28
CA ASN A 26 12.91 4.98 -16.05
C ASN A 26 13.64 3.99 -16.97
N PHE A 27 12.89 3.12 -17.63
CA PHE A 27 13.38 2.15 -18.60
C PHE A 27 12.78 2.39 -19.99
N THR A 28 13.30 1.69 -21.00
CA THR A 28 12.66 1.64 -22.32
C THR A 28 11.55 0.58 -22.32
N GLN A 29 10.52 0.78 -23.12
CA GLN A 29 9.43 -0.19 -23.26
C GLN A 29 9.94 -1.54 -23.78
N SER A 30 10.93 -1.54 -24.69
CA SER A 30 11.58 -2.75 -25.18
C SER A 30 12.35 -3.47 -24.07
N GLY A 31 13.03 -2.74 -23.17
CA GLY A 31 13.75 -3.29 -22.02
C GLY A 31 12.81 -4.01 -21.06
N VAL A 32 11.70 -3.37 -20.70
CA VAL A 32 10.67 -4.01 -19.86
C VAL A 32 10.06 -5.23 -20.52
N SER A 33 9.71 -5.12 -21.81
CA SER A 33 9.17 -6.27 -22.57
C SER A 33 10.14 -7.45 -22.64
N HIS A 34 11.42 -7.19 -22.89
CA HIS A 34 12.44 -8.22 -22.93
C HIS A 34 12.66 -8.89 -21.57
N ALA A 35 12.71 -8.10 -20.50
CA ALA A 35 12.88 -8.62 -19.14
C ALA A 35 11.72 -9.56 -18.73
N ILE A 36 10.49 -9.19 -19.10
CA ILE A 36 9.30 -10.02 -18.82
C ILE A 36 9.31 -11.27 -19.68
N SER A 37 9.64 -11.18 -20.98
CA SER A 37 9.77 -12.37 -21.84
C SER A 37 10.85 -13.34 -21.32
N SER A 38 11.98 -12.80 -20.86
CA SER A 38 13.03 -13.63 -20.22
C SER A 38 12.54 -14.30 -18.93
N LEU A 39 11.69 -13.63 -18.15
CA LEU A 39 11.08 -14.21 -16.96
C LEU A 39 10.10 -15.35 -17.32
N GLU A 40 9.28 -15.15 -18.36
CA GLU A 40 8.36 -16.16 -18.90
C GLU A 40 9.12 -17.41 -19.40
N GLU A 41 10.23 -17.20 -20.12
CA GLU A 41 11.09 -18.29 -20.58
C GLU A 41 11.71 -19.07 -19.41
N GLU A 42 12.22 -18.39 -18.39
CA GLU A 42 12.81 -19.01 -17.19
C GLU A 42 11.80 -19.86 -16.41
N LEU A 43 10.56 -19.40 -16.33
CA LEU A 43 9.51 -20.09 -15.60
C LEU A 43 8.75 -21.12 -16.47
N GLY A 44 8.90 -21.05 -17.79
CA GLY A 44 8.19 -21.91 -18.72
C GLY A 44 6.70 -21.63 -18.83
N VAL A 45 6.24 -20.44 -18.42
CA VAL A 45 4.82 -20.05 -18.44
C VAL A 45 4.65 -18.62 -18.98
N THR A 46 3.52 -18.37 -19.63
CA THR A 46 3.16 -17.03 -20.09
C THR A 46 2.49 -16.28 -18.93
N LEU A 47 3.04 -15.13 -18.55
CA LEU A 47 2.56 -14.35 -17.41
C LEU A 47 1.59 -13.23 -17.82
N LEU A 48 1.77 -12.66 -19.02
CA LEU A 48 0.98 -11.52 -19.49
C LEU A 48 0.35 -11.78 -20.85
N VAL A 49 -0.85 -11.26 -21.06
CA VAL A 49 -1.50 -11.18 -22.38
C VAL A 49 -1.72 -9.74 -22.77
N ARG A 50 -1.50 -9.45 -24.06
CA ARG A 50 -1.78 -8.15 -24.68
C ARG A 50 -3.17 -8.21 -25.33
N SER A 51 -3.97 -7.20 -25.06
CA SER A 51 -5.29 -7.02 -25.65
C SER A 51 -5.50 -5.58 -26.14
N HIS A 52 -6.60 -5.32 -26.81
CA HIS A 52 -6.97 -3.95 -27.21
C HIS A 52 -7.19 -3.02 -26.00
N GLY A 53 -7.47 -3.57 -24.82
CA GLY A 53 -7.63 -2.83 -23.56
C GLY A 53 -6.34 -2.65 -22.74
N GLY A 54 -5.19 -3.12 -23.25
CA GLY A 54 -3.91 -3.04 -22.55
C GLY A 54 -3.28 -4.40 -22.22
N VAL A 55 -2.55 -4.45 -21.12
CA VAL A 55 -1.83 -5.66 -20.65
C VAL A 55 -2.50 -6.17 -19.38
N THR A 56 -2.80 -7.46 -19.36
CA THR A 56 -3.38 -8.12 -18.18
C THR A 56 -2.66 -9.42 -17.86
N PRO A 57 -2.58 -9.82 -16.58
CA PRO A 57 -1.97 -11.09 -16.21
C PRO A 57 -2.83 -12.28 -16.66
N THR A 58 -2.18 -13.36 -17.08
CA THR A 58 -2.78 -14.68 -17.34
C THR A 58 -3.29 -15.31 -16.03
N ALA A 59 -3.85 -16.51 -16.06
CA ALA A 59 -4.15 -17.28 -14.85
C ALA A 59 -2.87 -17.57 -14.05
N ASP A 60 -1.80 -17.99 -14.73
CA ASP A 60 -0.49 -18.27 -14.13
C ASP A 60 0.15 -16.97 -13.61
N GLY A 61 0.07 -15.88 -14.38
CA GLY A 61 0.53 -14.55 -13.95
C GLY A 61 -0.13 -14.10 -12.67
N ARG A 62 -1.46 -14.24 -12.54
CA ARG A 62 -2.18 -13.93 -11.30
C ARG A 62 -1.77 -14.81 -10.13
N ALA A 63 -1.56 -16.11 -10.37
CA ALA A 63 -1.14 -17.02 -9.32
C ALA A 63 0.28 -16.71 -8.81
N LEU A 64 1.17 -16.23 -9.69
CA LEU A 64 2.56 -15.92 -9.34
C LEU A 64 2.77 -14.48 -8.86
N THR A 65 1.85 -13.56 -9.13
CA THR A 65 1.94 -12.15 -8.70
C THR A 65 2.26 -12.00 -7.21
N PRO A 66 1.60 -12.70 -6.27
CA PRO A 66 1.92 -12.55 -4.83
C PRO A 66 3.38 -12.88 -4.51
N TYR A 67 3.95 -13.90 -5.13
CA TYR A 67 5.36 -14.29 -4.91
C TYR A 67 6.32 -13.24 -5.46
N PHE A 68 6.01 -12.64 -6.61
CA PHE A 68 6.84 -11.56 -7.16
C PHE A 68 6.77 -10.30 -6.30
N GLU A 69 5.61 -9.98 -5.74
CA GLU A 69 5.44 -8.89 -4.78
C GLU A 69 6.28 -9.14 -3.52
N GLU A 70 6.26 -10.34 -2.96
CA GLU A 70 7.08 -10.72 -1.80
C GLU A 70 8.58 -10.63 -2.10
N MET A 71 9.03 -11.05 -3.30
CA MET A 71 10.42 -10.92 -3.72
C MET A 71 10.83 -9.46 -3.85
N CYS A 72 9.99 -8.62 -4.41
CA CYS A 72 10.23 -7.17 -4.49
C CYS A 72 10.32 -6.54 -3.10
N ALA A 73 9.42 -6.93 -2.18
CA ALA A 73 9.43 -6.47 -0.81
C ALA A 73 10.68 -6.90 -0.04
N LEU A 74 11.12 -8.15 -0.23
CA LEU A 74 12.34 -8.65 0.39
C LEU A 74 13.58 -7.92 -0.15
N GLN A 75 13.64 -7.69 -1.46
CA GLN A 75 14.70 -6.91 -2.07
C GLN A 75 14.75 -5.50 -1.49
N HIS A 76 13.61 -4.83 -1.37
CA HIS A 76 13.54 -3.49 -0.78
C HIS A 76 14.04 -3.47 0.68
N ARG A 77 13.60 -4.42 1.51
CA ARG A 77 14.08 -4.55 2.90
C ARG A 77 15.59 -4.79 2.99
N LEU A 78 16.13 -5.58 2.07
CA LEU A 78 17.57 -5.81 1.99
C LEU A 78 18.33 -4.51 1.66
N GLU A 79 17.80 -3.72 0.70
CA GLU A 79 18.36 -2.43 0.31
C GLU A 79 18.38 -1.45 1.49
N GLN A 80 17.24 -1.30 2.18
CA GLN A 80 17.12 -0.47 3.39
C GLN A 80 18.11 -0.90 4.48
N HIS A 81 18.16 -2.19 4.78
CA HIS A 81 19.09 -2.68 5.81
C HIS A 81 20.56 -2.47 5.44
N ALA A 82 20.90 -2.57 4.16
CA ALA A 82 22.25 -2.27 3.68
C ALA A 82 22.61 -0.78 3.82
N GLU A 83 21.65 0.12 3.63
CA GLU A 83 21.78 1.55 3.84
C GLU A 83 21.96 1.88 5.33
N ASP A 84 21.16 1.25 6.21
CA ASP A 84 21.28 1.37 7.67
C ASP A 84 22.68 0.97 8.17
N LEU A 85 23.22 -0.12 7.63
CA LEU A 85 24.58 -0.58 7.98
C LEU A 85 25.69 0.40 7.56
N GLN A 86 25.41 1.24 6.57
CA GLN A 86 26.34 2.30 6.13
C GLN A 86 26.18 3.60 6.93
N GLY A 87 25.23 3.66 7.87
CA GLY A 87 24.91 4.85 8.66
C GLY A 87 24.37 6.00 7.83
N LEU A 88 23.78 5.71 6.69
CA LEU A 88 23.17 6.71 5.82
C LEU A 88 21.77 7.02 6.34
N GLU A 89 21.59 8.19 6.92
CA GLU A 89 20.27 8.73 7.27
C GLU A 89 19.53 9.23 5.99
N THR A 90 19.38 8.33 5.04
CA THR A 90 18.74 8.60 3.74
C THR A 90 17.81 7.44 3.44
N GLY A 91 16.74 7.67 2.70
CA GLY A 91 15.86 6.59 2.27
C GLY A 91 14.46 7.08 1.94
N LEU A 92 13.62 6.15 1.50
CA LEU A 92 12.22 6.37 1.20
C LEU A 92 11.36 5.56 2.18
N VAL A 93 10.50 6.22 2.94
CA VAL A 93 9.53 5.58 3.84
C VAL A 93 8.14 5.64 3.17
N ARG A 94 7.56 4.48 2.89
CA ARG A 94 6.21 4.34 2.33
C ARG A 94 5.20 4.19 3.45
N VAL A 95 4.32 5.17 3.58
CA VAL A 95 3.31 5.22 4.63
C VAL A 95 1.93 5.03 4.03
N VAL A 96 1.27 3.93 4.35
CA VAL A 96 -0.13 3.73 3.96
C VAL A 96 -1.07 4.30 5.04
N THR A 97 -2.07 5.07 4.62
CA THR A 97 -2.87 5.84 5.58
C THR A 97 -4.27 6.16 5.08
N PHE A 98 -5.19 6.34 6.03
CA PHE A 98 -6.51 6.90 5.75
C PHE A 98 -6.42 8.37 5.35
N THR A 99 -7.34 8.82 4.50
CA THR A 99 -7.45 10.22 4.09
C THR A 99 -7.49 11.18 5.28
N SER A 100 -8.25 10.85 6.32
CA SER A 100 -8.37 11.70 7.52
C SER A 100 -7.06 11.88 8.29
N VAL A 101 -6.19 10.87 8.29
CA VAL A 101 -4.87 10.93 8.93
C VAL A 101 -3.90 11.70 8.06
N SER A 102 -3.89 11.43 6.74
CA SER A 102 -3.01 12.13 5.79
C SER A 102 -3.28 13.64 5.73
N GLU A 103 -4.53 14.06 5.91
CA GLU A 103 -4.89 15.47 5.89
C GLU A 103 -4.64 16.21 7.23
N LYS A 104 -4.86 15.53 8.37
CA LYS A 104 -4.86 16.20 9.67
C LYS A 104 -3.60 15.99 10.49
N TRP A 105 -3.04 14.78 10.49
CA TRP A 105 -1.92 14.42 11.37
C TRP A 105 -0.57 14.44 10.68
N LEU A 106 -0.50 13.79 9.50
CA LEU A 106 0.76 13.60 8.82
C LEU A 106 1.49 14.90 8.43
N PRO A 107 0.85 15.97 7.95
CA PRO A 107 1.59 17.15 7.52
C PRO A 107 2.46 17.76 8.63
N GLY A 108 1.92 17.84 9.85
CA GLY A 108 2.67 18.35 11.01
C GLY A 108 3.79 17.41 11.44
N MET A 109 3.51 16.10 11.47
CA MET A 109 4.50 15.08 11.86
C MET A 109 5.64 15.01 10.85
N LEU A 110 5.34 14.98 9.56
CA LEU A 110 6.33 14.90 8.50
C LEU A 110 7.22 16.14 8.46
N LYS A 111 6.65 17.34 8.65
CA LYS A 111 7.42 18.56 8.72
C LYS A 111 8.45 18.50 9.85
N THR A 112 8.03 18.15 11.06
CA THR A 112 8.94 18.04 12.21
C THR A 112 10.01 16.97 12.00
N PHE A 113 9.64 15.84 11.39
CA PHE A 113 10.58 14.77 11.10
C PHE A 113 11.60 15.18 10.05
N GLN A 114 11.19 15.84 8.97
CA GLN A 114 12.08 16.31 7.90
C GLN A 114 13.06 17.40 8.36
N GLU A 115 12.71 18.21 9.36
CA GLU A 115 13.64 19.17 9.99
C GLU A 115 14.83 18.46 10.64
N GLN A 116 14.61 17.25 11.18
CA GLN A 116 15.65 16.45 11.84
C GLN A 116 16.37 15.51 10.85
N TYR A 117 15.64 14.96 9.89
CA TYR A 117 16.12 13.98 8.90
C TYR A 117 15.83 14.44 7.47
N PRO A 118 16.49 15.49 6.96
CA PRO A 118 16.15 16.12 5.69
C PRO A 118 16.38 15.25 4.44
N ARG A 119 17.10 14.14 4.60
CA ARG A 119 17.41 13.23 3.50
C ARG A 119 16.49 12.00 3.43
N ILE A 120 15.50 11.90 4.32
CA ILE A 120 14.47 10.86 4.30
C ILE A 120 13.25 11.40 3.55
N GLU A 121 12.87 10.70 2.49
CA GLU A 121 11.69 10.99 1.70
C GLU A 121 10.49 10.16 2.17
N PHE A 122 9.28 10.68 1.98
CA PHE A 122 8.04 9.98 2.31
C PHE A 122 7.16 9.83 1.08
N GLU A 123 6.71 8.60 0.83
CA GLU A 123 5.67 8.30 -0.14
C GLU A 123 4.38 7.95 0.62
N LEU A 124 3.30 8.72 0.38
CA LEU A 124 2.01 8.48 1.02
C LEU A 124 1.14 7.64 0.08
N LEU A 125 0.71 6.49 0.58
CA LEU A 125 -0.15 5.55 -0.13
C LEU A 125 -1.57 5.64 0.46
N PRO A 126 -2.54 6.22 -0.25
CA PRO A 126 -3.89 6.36 0.28
C PRO A 126 -4.65 5.03 0.25
N SER A 127 -5.24 4.63 1.37
CA SER A 127 -6.24 3.58 1.46
C SER A 127 -7.18 3.83 2.63
N ASN A 128 -8.47 3.55 2.43
CA ASN A 128 -9.48 3.68 3.48
C ASN A 128 -9.94 2.32 4.05
N PHE A 129 -9.27 1.24 3.68
CA PHE A 129 -9.63 -0.12 4.10
C PHE A 129 -8.52 -0.74 4.95
N ASN A 130 -8.83 -1.08 6.20
CA ASN A 130 -7.89 -1.73 7.12
C ASN A 130 -7.22 -2.97 6.53
N ASN A 131 -7.99 -3.81 5.84
CA ASN A 131 -7.46 -5.04 5.26
C ASN A 131 -6.42 -4.76 4.18
N GLU A 132 -6.65 -3.74 3.35
CA GLU A 132 -5.71 -3.33 2.30
C GLU A 132 -4.43 -2.74 2.92
N ILE A 133 -4.58 -1.88 3.95
CA ILE A 133 -3.45 -1.30 4.69
C ILE A 133 -2.59 -2.41 5.30
N SER A 134 -3.22 -3.35 6.00
CA SER A 134 -2.52 -4.48 6.62
C SER A 134 -1.82 -5.37 5.59
N ASP A 135 -2.49 -5.67 4.47
CA ASP A 135 -1.93 -6.48 3.39
C ASP A 135 -0.71 -5.80 2.74
N TRP A 136 -0.78 -4.48 2.50
CA TRP A 136 0.33 -3.73 1.92
C TRP A 136 1.57 -3.72 2.83
N ILE A 137 1.38 -3.62 4.15
CA ILE A 137 2.49 -3.70 5.11
C ILE A 137 3.06 -5.13 5.15
N LEU A 138 2.20 -6.14 5.27
CA LEU A 138 2.64 -7.54 5.32
C LEU A 138 3.36 -7.99 4.05
N ARG A 139 2.97 -7.47 2.89
CA ARG A 139 3.63 -7.73 1.60
C ARG A 139 4.81 -6.79 1.32
N GLY A 140 5.12 -5.85 2.22
CA GLY A 140 6.21 -4.89 2.04
C GLY A 140 6.00 -3.87 0.92
N LYS A 141 4.75 -3.65 0.49
CA LYS A 141 4.37 -2.55 -0.40
C LYS A 141 4.41 -1.21 0.35
N ALA A 142 4.16 -1.23 1.65
CA ALA A 142 4.33 -0.11 2.57
C ALA A 142 5.21 -0.53 3.74
N ASP A 143 5.98 0.41 4.28
CA ASP A 143 6.89 0.18 5.40
C ASP A 143 6.16 0.32 6.73
N CYS A 144 5.23 1.23 6.80
CA CYS A 144 4.34 1.41 7.95
C CYS A 144 2.98 2.01 7.53
N GLY A 145 2.04 2.11 8.47
CA GLY A 145 0.74 2.69 8.17
C GLY A 145 -0.14 2.90 9.39
N PHE A 146 -1.28 3.52 9.16
CA PHE A 146 -2.29 3.77 10.18
C PHE A 146 -3.48 2.84 9.98
N ILE A 147 -3.85 2.12 11.01
CA ILE A 147 -4.99 1.20 11.00
C ILE A 147 -5.93 1.47 12.17
N SER A 148 -7.19 1.07 12.01
CA SER A 148 -8.15 1.04 13.13
C SER A 148 -8.19 -0.36 13.73
N LEU A 149 -8.15 -0.47 15.05
CA LEU A 149 -8.29 -1.73 15.77
C LEU A 149 -9.77 -1.98 16.15
N PRO A 150 -10.19 -3.27 16.25
CA PRO A 150 -9.42 -4.49 16.00
C PRO A 150 -9.24 -4.79 14.50
N THR A 151 -8.18 -5.52 14.15
CA THR A 151 -7.94 -6.03 12.81
C THR A 151 -7.51 -7.50 12.84
N PRO A 152 -7.91 -8.35 11.88
CA PRO A 152 -7.46 -9.75 11.81
C PRO A 152 -5.93 -9.90 11.69
N ALA A 153 -5.27 -8.89 11.13
CA ALA A 153 -3.82 -8.87 10.95
C ALA A 153 -3.02 -8.46 12.20
N GLU A 154 -3.69 -8.06 13.30
CA GLU A 154 -3.06 -7.56 14.53
C GLU A 154 -1.94 -8.45 15.07
N LYS A 155 -2.11 -9.76 14.98
CA LYS A 155 -1.13 -10.75 15.45
C LYS A 155 0.13 -10.89 14.58
N TYR A 156 0.14 -10.26 13.42
CA TYR A 156 1.24 -10.31 12.46
C TYR A 156 1.94 -8.97 12.28
N LEU A 157 1.47 -7.91 12.97
CA LEU A 157 1.97 -6.56 12.88
C LEU A 157 2.40 -6.07 14.25
N ASP A 158 3.55 -5.42 14.31
CA ASP A 158 3.91 -4.60 15.46
C ASP A 158 3.17 -3.27 15.37
N TYR A 159 2.53 -2.85 16.48
CA TYR A 159 1.75 -1.61 16.46
C TYR A 159 1.86 -0.83 17.77
N TRP A 160 1.65 0.47 17.66
CA TRP A 160 1.52 1.40 18.77
C TRP A 160 0.14 2.04 18.78
N LEU A 161 -0.52 2.03 19.93
CA LEU A 161 -1.80 2.69 20.09
C LEU A 161 -1.57 4.20 20.19
N LEU A 162 -1.98 4.95 19.17
CA LEU A 162 -1.81 6.40 19.11
C LEU A 162 -2.98 7.12 19.77
N GLN A 163 -4.23 6.70 19.53
CA GLN A 163 -5.45 7.32 20.02
C GLN A 163 -6.57 6.30 20.22
N ARG A 164 -7.45 6.57 21.17
CA ARG A 164 -8.73 5.88 21.33
C ARG A 164 -9.85 6.81 20.92
N ASP A 165 -10.56 6.43 19.86
CA ASP A 165 -11.71 7.17 19.37
C ASP A 165 -13.01 6.55 19.87
N GLN A 166 -14.04 7.40 20.04
CA GLN A 166 -15.37 6.95 20.35
C GLN A 166 -16.19 6.83 19.08
N TRP A 167 -16.88 5.72 18.91
CA TRP A 167 -17.88 5.58 17.87
C TRP A 167 -19.03 6.60 18.12
N LYS A 168 -19.41 7.29 17.07
CA LYS A 168 -20.52 8.27 17.09
C LYS A 168 -21.50 7.93 16.00
N VAL A 169 -22.78 8.02 16.32
CA VAL A 169 -23.85 7.94 15.33
C VAL A 169 -24.15 9.34 14.84
N ILE A 170 -24.14 9.53 13.52
CA ILE A 170 -24.48 10.79 12.88
C ILE A 170 -25.91 10.67 12.39
N MET A 171 -26.73 11.68 12.69
CA MET A 171 -28.14 11.73 12.30
C MET A 171 -28.58 13.18 12.11
N PRO A 172 -29.71 13.44 11.38
CA PRO A 172 -30.31 14.77 11.32
C PRO A 172 -30.66 15.31 12.72
N CYS A 173 -30.60 16.63 12.90
CA CYS A 173 -30.87 17.27 14.19
C CYS A 173 -32.30 17.07 14.70
N ASP A 174 -33.25 16.84 13.81
CA ASP A 174 -34.66 16.57 14.07
C ASP A 174 -34.99 15.07 14.24
N HIS A 175 -33.98 14.21 14.20
CA HIS A 175 -34.17 12.78 14.41
C HIS A 175 -34.66 12.47 15.83
N PRO A 176 -35.62 11.54 16.04
CA PRO A 176 -36.21 11.24 17.36
C PRO A 176 -35.16 10.81 18.42
N MET A 177 -34.02 10.33 17.98
CA MET A 177 -32.91 9.92 18.87
C MET A 177 -31.83 10.99 19.00
N ALA A 178 -31.99 12.17 18.36
CA ALA A 178 -31.02 13.25 18.48
C ALA A 178 -30.91 13.70 19.95
N GLY A 179 -29.69 13.93 20.42
CA GLY A 179 -29.41 14.35 21.79
C GLY A 179 -29.38 13.25 22.85
N ARG A 180 -29.71 11.99 22.53
CA ARG A 180 -29.53 10.86 23.46
C ARG A 180 -28.05 10.48 23.60
N GLN A 181 -27.55 10.58 24.82
CA GLN A 181 -26.16 10.18 25.15
C GLN A 181 -26.16 9.39 26.46
N PRO A 182 -25.58 8.19 26.48
CA PRO A 182 -25.02 7.43 25.34
C PRO A 182 -26.10 6.97 24.36
N PHE A 183 -25.77 6.86 23.07
CA PHE A 183 -26.67 6.30 22.08
C PHE A 183 -26.79 4.78 22.27
N PRO A 184 -28.00 4.21 22.44
CA PRO A 184 -28.15 2.77 22.62
C PRO A 184 -27.92 2.04 21.28
N PRO A 185 -26.95 1.13 21.18
CA PRO A 185 -26.62 0.43 19.91
C PRO A 185 -27.82 -0.34 19.33
N GLU A 186 -28.71 -0.84 20.20
CA GLU A 186 -29.90 -1.60 19.80
C GLU A 186 -30.91 -0.76 18.98
N ALA A 187 -30.85 0.55 19.14
CA ALA A 187 -31.71 1.47 18.37
C ALA A 187 -31.29 1.54 16.89
N LEU A 188 -30.05 1.16 16.54
CA LEU A 188 -29.61 1.13 15.13
C LEU A 188 -30.46 0.20 14.27
N ALA A 189 -30.95 -0.91 14.84
CA ALA A 189 -31.82 -1.86 14.14
C ALA A 189 -33.23 -1.33 13.84
N GLN A 190 -33.62 -0.20 14.43
CA GLN A 190 -34.97 0.37 14.33
C GLN A 190 -35.07 1.46 13.24
N TYR A 191 -33.94 1.90 12.72
CA TYR A 191 -33.86 3.00 11.76
C TYR A 191 -33.09 2.59 10.51
N PRO A 192 -33.45 3.10 9.33
CA PRO A 192 -32.67 2.87 8.12
C PRO A 192 -31.29 3.51 8.25
N MET A 193 -30.27 2.77 7.88
CA MET A 193 -28.88 3.25 7.83
C MET A 193 -28.46 3.47 6.38
N ILE A 194 -27.65 4.50 6.17
CA ILE A 194 -27.06 4.87 4.88
C ILE A 194 -25.71 4.19 4.74
#